data_9217dc275e9b3a1a6ef79c064bd250f5
#
_entry.id   9217dc275e9b3a1a6ef79c064bd250f5
#
_cell.length_a   1.000
_cell.length_b   1.000
_cell.length_c   1.000
_cell.angle_alpha   90.00
_cell.angle_beta   90.00
_cell.angle_gamma   90.00
#
_symmetry.space_group_name_H-M   'P 1'
#
loop_
_entity.id
_entity.type
_entity.pdbx_description
1 polymer ?
#
loop_
_entity_poly.entity_id
_entity_poly.type
_entity_poly.pdbx_seq_one_letter_code
_entity_poly.pdbx_strand_id
1 'polypeptide(L)'
;ADFSREFSRIESMGLLERGALKLYYTHLADVLRRLLEEQLQIEASERTTQEIATDVARHSLASEAIHRQILEFLSAADLVKFARAEPPIQEARAMPARGRQIVMDLAAQQAARVAVQQDNETTKSASSVQESEHVA
;
A
#
# COMPACT_ATOMS: atom_id res chain seq x y z
N ALA A 1 12.18 -1.41 5.33
CA ALA A 1 11.47 -1.40 6.61
C ALA A 1 10.40 -2.49 6.64
N ASP A 2 10.16 -3.05 7.81
CA ASP A 2 9.14 -4.07 8.00
C ASP A 2 7.81 -3.41 8.40
N PHE A 3 7.01 -3.03 7.41
CA PHE A 3 5.75 -2.32 7.63
C PHE A 3 4.69 -3.19 8.30
N SER A 4 4.68 -4.50 8.04
CA SER A 4 3.78 -5.42 8.73
C SER A 4 4.04 -5.42 10.24
N ARG A 5 5.31 -5.41 10.63
CA ARG A 5 5.70 -5.31 12.04
C ARG A 5 5.31 -3.96 12.64
N GLU A 6 5.44 -2.88 11.87
CA GLU A 6 5.04 -1.55 12.35
C GLU A 6 3.54 -1.48 12.62
N PHE A 7 2.70 -2.07 11.76
CA PHE A 7 1.26 -2.15 12.03
C PHE A 7 0.97 -2.98 13.28
N SER A 8 1.64 -4.12 13.44
CA SER A 8 1.47 -4.96 14.63
C SER A 8 1.92 -4.24 15.90
N ARG A 9 2.96 -3.43 15.82
CA ARG A 9 3.43 -2.61 16.95
C ARG A 9 2.36 -1.62 17.41
N ILE A 10 1.69 -0.94 16.48
CA ILE A 10 0.61 -0.02 16.81
C ILE A 10 -0.51 -0.77 17.54
N GLU A 11 -0.86 -1.95 17.06
CA GLU A 11 -1.87 -2.80 17.67
C GLU A 11 -1.56 -3.09 19.15
N SER A 12 -0.28 -3.28 19.49
CA SER A 12 0.14 -3.61 20.85
C SER A 12 0.44 -2.40 21.74
N MET A 13 0.31 -1.17 21.24
CA MET A 13 0.58 0.05 22.02
C MET A 13 -0.51 0.38 23.06
N GLY A 14 -1.66 -0.27 22.98
CA GLY A 14 -2.75 -0.03 23.92
C GLY A 14 -3.47 1.31 23.73
N LEU A 15 -3.36 1.92 22.56
CA LEU A 15 -3.95 3.23 22.29
C LEU A 15 -5.48 3.23 22.33
N LEU A 16 -6.11 2.18 21.79
CA LEU A 16 -7.57 2.06 21.82
C LEU A 16 -8.09 1.89 23.25
N GLU A 17 -7.41 1.10 24.06
CA GLU A 17 -7.77 0.85 25.46
C GLU A 17 -7.66 2.12 26.30
N ARG A 18 -6.78 3.03 25.93
CA ARG A 18 -6.60 4.33 26.61
C ARG A 18 -7.48 5.43 26.05
N GLY A 19 -8.32 5.12 25.06
CA GLY A 19 -9.20 6.10 24.42
C GLY A 19 -8.47 7.07 23.50
N ALA A 20 -7.25 6.75 23.07
CA ALA A 20 -6.44 7.61 22.19
C ALA A 20 -6.71 7.30 20.71
N LEU A 21 -7.98 7.40 20.31
CA LEU A 21 -8.43 7.02 18.97
C LEU A 21 -7.75 7.84 17.86
N LYS A 22 -7.67 9.16 18.04
CA LYS A 22 -7.06 10.03 17.04
C LYS A 22 -5.57 9.71 16.86
N LEU A 23 -4.85 9.51 17.95
CA LEU A 23 -3.43 9.15 17.90
C LEU A 23 -3.24 7.79 17.23
N TYR A 24 -4.09 6.82 17.52
CA TYR A 24 -4.08 5.50 16.92
C TYR A 24 -4.21 5.57 15.39
N TYR A 25 -5.21 6.29 14.88
CA TYR A 25 -5.41 6.46 13.44
C TYR A 25 -4.30 7.30 12.80
N THR A 26 -3.73 8.25 13.53
CA THR A 26 -2.60 9.04 13.05
C THR A 26 -1.38 8.14 12.81
N HIS A 27 -1.06 7.27 13.76
CA HIS A 27 0.04 6.31 13.60
C HIS A 27 -0.20 5.36 12.43
N LEU A 28 -1.43 4.84 12.30
CA LEU A 28 -1.78 3.94 11.20
C LEU A 28 -1.59 4.62 9.84
N ALA A 29 -2.08 5.84 9.70
CA ALA A 29 -1.96 6.59 8.45
C ALA A 29 -0.48 6.89 8.14
N ASP A 30 0.32 7.23 9.14
CA ASP A 30 1.74 7.51 8.95
C ASP A 30 2.50 6.28 8.44
N VAL A 31 2.21 5.10 8.96
CA VAL A 31 2.84 3.86 8.49
C VAL A 31 2.46 3.60 7.03
N LEU A 32 1.17 3.75 6.69
CA LEU A 32 0.73 3.53 5.31
C LEU A 32 1.38 4.55 4.35
N ARG A 33 1.45 5.81 4.74
CA ARG A 33 2.09 6.85 3.91
C ARG A 33 3.56 6.53 3.65
N ARG A 34 4.31 6.08 4.67
CA ARG A 34 5.71 5.68 4.50
C ARG A 34 5.84 4.44 3.61
N LEU A 35 4.90 3.49 3.73
CA LEU A 35 4.86 2.32 2.84
C LEU A 35 4.72 2.77 1.38
N LEU A 36 3.80 3.68 1.10
CA LEU A 36 3.56 4.17 -0.25
C LEU A 36 4.76 4.93 -0.80
N GLU A 37 5.42 5.73 0.02
CA GLU A 37 6.65 6.42 -0.37
C GLU A 37 7.75 5.45 -0.77
N GLU A 38 7.97 4.42 0.03
CA GLU A 38 9.03 3.45 -0.21
C GLU A 38 8.71 2.52 -1.37
N GLN A 39 7.48 2.00 -1.43
CA GLN A 39 7.10 0.97 -2.40
C GLN A 39 6.64 1.53 -3.73
N LEU A 40 5.99 2.68 -3.76
CA LEU A 40 5.46 3.29 -4.97
C LEU A 40 6.20 4.58 -5.36
N GLN A 41 7.15 5.02 -4.55
CA GLN A 41 7.98 6.20 -4.82
C GLN A 41 7.16 7.47 -5.05
N ILE A 42 6.10 7.65 -4.27
CA ILE A 42 5.30 8.87 -4.28
C ILE A 42 5.56 9.67 -3.00
N GLU A 43 5.39 10.99 -3.07
CA GLU A 43 5.58 11.87 -1.91
C GLU A 43 4.31 11.90 -1.05
N ALA A 44 4.02 10.81 -0.35
CA ALA A 44 2.76 10.64 0.35
C ALA A 44 2.64 11.47 1.63
N SER A 45 3.75 11.80 2.30
CA SER A 45 3.72 12.47 3.60
C SER A 45 3.19 13.90 3.52
N GLU A 46 3.32 14.57 2.37
CA GLU A 46 2.86 15.94 2.19
C GLU A 46 1.64 16.06 1.29
N ARG A 47 0.98 14.94 1.01
CA ARG A 47 -0.17 14.91 0.12
C ARG A 47 -1.44 14.52 0.83
N THR A 48 -2.57 15.03 0.34
CA THR A 48 -3.88 14.61 0.85
C THR A 48 -4.20 13.21 0.36
N THR A 49 -5.17 12.57 1.01
CA THR A 49 -5.66 11.26 0.59
C THR A 49 -6.11 11.26 -0.87
N GLN A 50 -6.81 12.31 -1.31
CA GLN A 50 -7.27 12.42 -2.70
C GLN A 50 -6.11 12.57 -3.68
N GLU A 51 -5.10 13.35 -3.33
CA GLU A 51 -3.90 13.49 -4.15
C GLU A 51 -3.14 12.18 -4.28
N ILE A 52 -3.00 11.42 -3.19
CA ILE A 52 -2.39 10.09 -3.20
C ILE A 52 -3.18 9.15 -4.10
N ALA A 53 -4.50 9.11 -3.93
CA ALA A 53 -5.38 8.26 -4.74
C ALA A 53 -5.27 8.58 -6.23
N THR A 54 -5.22 9.86 -6.57
CA THR A 54 -5.06 10.33 -7.95
C THR A 54 -3.71 9.88 -8.53
N ASP A 55 -2.63 10.05 -7.77
CA ASP A 55 -1.28 9.64 -8.22
C ASP A 55 -1.21 8.13 -8.45
N VAL A 56 -1.76 7.34 -7.53
CA VAL A 56 -1.78 5.88 -7.66
C VAL A 56 -2.55 5.44 -8.90
N ALA A 57 -3.71 6.04 -9.16
CA ALA A 57 -4.55 5.73 -10.31
C ALA A 57 -3.89 6.19 -11.62
N ARG A 58 -3.39 7.44 -11.66
CA ARG A 58 -2.83 8.05 -12.86
C ARG A 58 -1.62 7.28 -13.39
N HIS A 59 -0.77 6.81 -12.51
CA HIS A 59 0.47 6.13 -12.88
C HIS A 59 0.35 4.61 -12.84
N SER A 60 -0.84 4.08 -12.63
CA SER A 60 -1.10 2.63 -12.53
C SER A 60 -0.12 1.94 -11.58
N LEU A 61 0.17 2.58 -10.44
CA LEU A 61 1.15 2.08 -9.47
C LEU A 61 0.66 0.87 -8.69
N ALA A 62 -0.65 0.66 -8.64
CA ALA A 62 -1.26 -0.43 -7.91
C ALA A 62 -2.49 -0.93 -8.68
N SER A 63 -2.85 -2.20 -8.46
CA SER A 63 -4.08 -2.75 -9.00
C SER A 63 -5.29 -1.97 -8.48
N GLU A 64 -6.43 -2.09 -9.17
CA GLU A 64 -7.66 -1.42 -8.75
C GLU A 64 -8.07 -1.82 -7.32
N ALA A 65 -7.91 -3.11 -6.99
CA ALA A 65 -8.22 -3.61 -5.65
C ALA A 65 -7.32 -2.98 -4.58
N ILE A 66 -6.02 -2.90 -4.84
CA ILE A 66 -5.06 -2.28 -3.91
C ILE A 66 -5.32 -0.78 -3.79
N HIS A 67 -5.59 -0.12 -4.90
CA HIS A 67 -5.94 1.31 -4.92
C HIS A 67 -7.14 1.58 -4.01
N ARG A 68 -8.19 0.75 -4.11
CA ARG A 68 -9.38 0.86 -3.27
C ARG A 68 -9.04 0.68 -1.79
N GLN A 69 -8.23 -0.31 -1.46
CA GLN A 69 -7.79 -0.56 -0.08
C GLN A 69 -7.04 0.64 0.51
N ILE A 70 -6.13 1.23 -0.27
CA ILE A 70 -5.37 2.41 0.14
C ILE A 70 -6.32 3.58 0.41
N LEU A 71 -7.23 3.85 -0.53
CA LEU A 71 -8.17 4.96 -0.41
C LEU A 71 -9.09 4.78 0.81
N GLU A 72 -9.64 3.60 1.01
CA GLU A 72 -10.51 3.29 2.14
C GLU A 72 -9.78 3.46 3.47
N PHE A 73 -8.54 2.97 3.55
CA PHE A 73 -7.73 3.05 4.76
C PHE A 73 -7.42 4.51 5.14
N LEU A 74 -6.92 5.29 4.21
CA LEU A 74 -6.58 6.70 4.45
C LEU A 74 -7.82 7.54 4.70
N SER A 75 -8.93 7.26 4.00
CA SER A 75 -10.19 7.98 4.22
C SER A 75 -10.75 7.71 5.61
N ALA A 76 -10.67 6.48 6.09
CA ALA A 76 -11.10 6.14 7.45
C ALA A 76 -10.29 6.93 8.49
N ALA A 77 -8.98 7.01 8.29
CA ALA A 77 -8.11 7.79 9.18
C ALA A 77 -8.45 9.29 9.14
N ASP A 78 -8.72 9.83 7.97
CA ASP A 78 -9.07 11.24 7.81
C ASP A 78 -10.37 11.58 8.56
N LEU A 79 -11.37 10.70 8.51
CA LEU A 79 -12.63 10.92 9.22
C LEU A 79 -12.40 11.04 10.73
N VAL A 80 -11.54 10.22 11.29
CA VAL A 80 -11.22 10.29 12.73
C VAL A 80 -10.38 11.52 13.04
N LYS A 81 -9.36 11.81 12.22
CA LYS A 81 -8.43 12.91 12.45
C LYS A 81 -9.07 14.29 12.28
N PHE A 82 -9.92 14.46 11.27
CA PHE A 82 -10.40 15.78 10.86
C PHE A 82 -11.90 15.96 11.02
N ALA A 83 -12.69 14.92 11.03
CA ALA A 83 -14.15 15.00 11.11
C ALA A 83 -14.69 14.43 12.44
N ARG A 84 -13.82 14.10 13.39
CA ARG A 84 -14.19 13.59 14.72
C ARG A 84 -15.09 12.35 14.68
N ALA A 85 -14.90 11.51 13.66
CA ALA A 85 -15.64 10.25 13.58
C ALA A 85 -15.25 9.33 14.73
N GLU A 86 -16.23 8.58 15.22
CA GLU A 86 -16.03 7.56 16.26
C GLU A 86 -16.48 6.21 15.71
N PRO A 87 -15.59 5.54 14.94
CA PRO A 87 -15.97 4.24 14.37
C PRO A 87 -16.19 3.20 15.45
N PRO A 88 -16.99 2.16 15.17
CA PRO A 88 -17.14 1.04 16.12
C PRO A 88 -15.78 0.47 16.48
N ILE A 89 -15.64 0.01 17.73
CA ILE A 89 -14.34 -0.49 18.22
C ILE A 89 -13.82 -1.67 17.37
N GLN A 90 -14.70 -2.50 16.87
CA GLN A 90 -14.32 -3.64 16.03
C GLN A 90 -13.69 -3.18 14.71
N GLU A 91 -14.23 -2.12 14.13
CA GLU A 91 -13.67 -1.52 12.92
C GLU A 91 -12.29 -0.92 13.18
N ALA A 92 -12.14 -0.19 14.29
CA ALA A 92 -10.86 0.37 14.68
C ALA A 92 -9.82 -0.74 14.92
N ARG A 93 -10.20 -1.82 15.57
CA ARG A 93 -9.31 -2.96 15.83
C ARG A 93 -8.88 -3.69 14.58
N ALA A 94 -9.69 -3.63 13.51
CA ALA A 94 -9.38 -4.29 12.25
C ALA A 94 -8.36 -3.51 11.40
N MET A 95 -8.13 -2.24 11.70
CA MET A 95 -7.26 -1.38 10.88
C MET A 95 -5.82 -1.90 10.72
N PRO A 96 -5.13 -2.36 11.77
CA PRO A 96 -3.77 -2.87 11.58
C PRO A 96 -3.73 -4.08 10.63
N ALA A 97 -4.71 -4.97 10.72
CA ALA A 97 -4.80 -6.12 9.80
C ALA A 97 -5.01 -5.67 8.36
N ARG A 98 -5.82 -4.63 8.14
CA ARG A 98 -6.00 -4.05 6.81
C ARG A 98 -4.71 -3.46 6.27
N GLY A 99 -3.94 -2.78 7.13
CA GLY A 99 -2.62 -2.27 6.75
C GLY A 99 -1.67 -3.38 6.35
N ARG A 100 -1.60 -4.46 7.14
CA ARG A 100 -0.78 -5.63 6.82
C ARG A 100 -1.21 -6.28 5.50
N GLN A 101 -2.50 -6.30 5.21
CA GLN A 101 -3.00 -6.85 3.94
C GLN A 101 -2.52 -6.01 2.76
N ILE A 102 -2.52 -4.69 2.88
CA ILE A 102 -1.98 -3.82 1.83
C ILE A 102 -0.49 -4.10 1.61
N VAL A 103 0.28 -4.27 2.68
CA VAL A 103 1.71 -4.62 2.59
C VAL A 103 1.90 -5.90 1.79
N MET A 104 1.13 -6.93 2.10
CA MET A 104 1.21 -8.24 1.43
C MET A 104 0.79 -8.15 -0.03
N ASP A 105 -0.29 -7.44 -0.32
CA ASP A 105 -0.81 -7.32 -1.68
C ASP A 105 0.14 -6.53 -2.57
N LEU A 106 0.76 -5.46 -2.06
CA LEU A 106 1.78 -4.72 -2.80
C LEU A 106 3.01 -5.57 -3.07
N ALA A 107 3.46 -6.34 -2.10
CA ALA A 107 4.60 -7.24 -2.27
C ALA A 107 4.31 -8.30 -3.34
N ALA A 108 3.11 -8.89 -3.31
CA ALA A 108 2.69 -9.87 -4.30
C ALA A 108 2.60 -9.26 -5.70
N GLN A 109 2.08 -8.03 -5.81
CA GLN A 109 1.99 -7.31 -7.07
C GLN A 109 3.38 -7.05 -7.66
N GLN A 110 4.33 -6.61 -6.84
CA GLN A 110 5.70 -6.34 -7.28
C GLN A 110 6.41 -7.63 -7.73
N ALA A 111 6.23 -8.72 -7.00
CA ALA A 111 6.79 -10.01 -7.37
C ALA A 111 6.23 -10.49 -8.72
N ALA A 112 4.93 -10.31 -8.95
CA ALA A 112 4.29 -10.67 -10.22
C ALA A 112 4.83 -9.82 -11.38
N ARG A 113 5.05 -8.54 -11.17
CA ARG A 113 5.61 -7.64 -12.19
C ARG A 113 7.04 -8.01 -12.56
N VAL A 114 7.87 -8.35 -11.58
CA VAL A 114 9.23 -8.80 -11.82
C VAL A 114 9.24 -10.10 -12.62
N ALA A 115 8.38 -11.07 -12.27
CA ALA A 115 8.28 -12.34 -12.98
C ALA A 115 7.87 -12.15 -14.44
N VAL A 116 6.87 -11.30 -14.72
CA VAL A 116 6.43 -11.00 -16.08
C VAL A 116 7.55 -10.33 -16.88
N GLN A 117 8.29 -9.41 -16.30
CA GLN A 117 9.39 -8.73 -16.97
C GLN A 117 10.52 -9.71 -17.31
N GLN A 118 10.87 -10.63 -16.43
CA GLN A 118 11.87 -11.67 -16.68
C GLN A 118 11.46 -12.59 -17.82
N ASP A 119 10.20 -13.01 -17.85
CA ASP A 119 9.66 -13.84 -18.93
C ASP A 119 9.73 -13.13 -20.27
N ASN A 120 9.38 -11.85 -20.33
CA ASN A 120 9.45 -11.03 -21.53
C ASN A 120 10.88 -10.90 -22.05
N GLU A 121 11.85 -10.68 -21.17
CA GLU A 121 13.27 -10.59 -21.54
C GLU A 121 13.78 -11.91 -22.08
N THR A 122 13.42 -13.03 -21.47
CA THR A 122 13.77 -14.38 -21.93
C THR A 122 13.19 -14.66 -23.31
N THR A 123 11.92 -14.29 -23.54
CA THR A 123 11.25 -14.46 -24.82
C THR A 123 11.90 -13.63 -25.90
N LYS A 124 12.26 -12.39 -25.63
CA LYS A 124 12.94 -11.52 -26.60
C LYS A 124 14.31 -12.08 -26.99
N SER A 125 15.09 -12.56 -26.03
CA SER A 125 16.39 -13.18 -26.28
C SER A 125 16.26 -14.42 -27.15
N ALA A 126 15.29 -15.28 -26.88
CA ALA A 126 15.04 -16.48 -27.68
C ALA A 126 14.62 -16.13 -29.10
N SER A 127 13.77 -15.13 -29.30
CA SER A 127 13.35 -14.65 -30.62
C SER A 127 14.53 -14.10 -31.42
N SER A 128 15.40 -13.34 -30.80
CA SER A 128 16.60 -12.77 -31.45
C SER A 128 17.55 -13.88 -31.92
N VAL A 129 17.75 -14.92 -31.13
CA VAL A 129 18.60 -16.05 -31.49
C VAL A 129 18.02 -16.82 -32.68
N GLN A 130 16.72 -17.04 -32.70
CA GLN A 130 16.03 -17.70 -33.81
C GLN A 130 16.14 -16.91 -35.11
N GLU A 131 15.99 -15.60 -35.05
CA GLU A 131 16.14 -14.74 -36.21
C GLU A 131 17.58 -14.78 -36.77
N SER A 132 18.58 -14.80 -35.91
CA SER A 132 19.98 -14.94 -36.33
C SER A 132 20.25 -16.24 -37.05
N GLU A 133 19.72 -17.36 -36.59
CA GLU A 133 19.84 -18.66 -37.24
C GLU A 133 19.15 -18.68 -38.58
N HIS A 134 18.04 -17.96 -38.74
CA HIS A 134 17.25 -17.94 -39.96
C HIS A 134 17.93 -17.13 -41.07
N VAL A 135 18.72 -16.12 -40.71
CA VAL A 135 19.44 -15.27 -41.65
C VAL A 135 20.75 -15.92 -42.10
N ALA A 136 21.29 -16.83 -41.32
CA ALA A 136 22.49 -17.57 -41.68
C ALA A 136 22.20 -18.72 -42.63
#